data_c3d90b782d574d7606a7bf6c3b825509
#
_entry.id   c3d90b782d574d7606a7bf6c3b825509
#
_cell.length_a   1.000
_cell.length_b   1.000
_cell.length_c   1.000
_cell.angle_alpha   90.00
_cell.angle_beta   90.00
_cell.angle_gamma   90.00
#
_symmetry.space_group_name_H-M   'P 1'
#
loop_
_entity.id
_entity.type
_entity.pdbx_description
1 polymer ?
#
loop_
_entity_poly.entity_id
_entity_poly.type
_entity_poly.pdbx_seq_one_letter_code
_entity_poly.pdbx_strand_id
1 'polypeptide(L)'
;VTVLGFGEDAFWPVDIDERGKLDVSDLRAKVEKARKKQIPILMVVSVAGTTELGDFDPVDEVEEYLEELREEGIHIWHHVDAAYGGFFCAIGRDRKEVLTDSMISALDAISKSNSLTVDPHKLGYVPYSSGAFLCREQREYYSNSVKAPYINFDHMHDKGPQTLEGSRSAGGAVSTWLTSKSIGFNPEGYGTLLEKTIEARIHLDQKLENASPIIRVAPYSETNIACFCLAKPYEPTELSNKRTLNVYKAYAADKNNPFFVSKTDLTFEAYGKYLQSFIEQWGGQVNTDSLTLIRLTLMNPFFETEETDTNFSQAFIRDLLKTIQELK
;
A
#
# COMPACT_ATOMS: atom_id res chain seq x y z
N VAL A 1 13.36 -12.60 4.44
CA VAL A 1 13.86 -13.72 5.25
C VAL A 1 14.88 -14.56 4.47
N THR A 2 14.63 -14.90 3.20
CA THR A 2 15.51 -15.76 2.36
C THR A 2 16.89 -15.12 2.16
N VAL A 3 16.97 -13.85 1.79
CA VAL A 3 18.24 -13.12 1.59
C VAL A 3 19.07 -13.06 2.87
N LEU A 4 18.43 -13.02 4.04
CA LEU A 4 19.11 -13.02 5.34
C LEU A 4 19.47 -14.44 5.84
N GLY A 5 19.13 -15.48 5.07
CA GLY A 5 19.47 -16.86 5.41
C GLY A 5 18.56 -17.51 6.47
N PHE A 6 17.45 -16.90 6.84
CA PHE A 6 16.51 -17.49 7.82
C PHE A 6 15.61 -18.58 7.21
N GLY A 7 15.47 -18.62 5.87
CA GLY A 7 14.56 -19.54 5.18
C GLY A 7 13.10 -19.04 5.18
N GLU A 8 12.28 -19.67 4.34
CA GLU A 8 10.86 -19.29 4.18
C GLU A 8 10.03 -19.63 5.42
N ASP A 9 10.35 -20.73 6.10
CA ASP A 9 9.65 -21.15 7.32
C ASP A 9 9.76 -20.15 8.49
N ALA A 10 10.71 -19.20 8.41
CA ALA A 10 10.84 -18.11 9.39
C ALA A 10 9.84 -16.97 9.17
N PHE A 11 9.14 -16.96 8.04
CA PHE A 11 8.08 -16.00 7.75
C PHE A 11 6.72 -16.62 8.04
N TRP A 12 5.99 -16.04 8.97
CA TRP A 12 4.63 -16.45 9.32
C TRP A 12 3.65 -15.37 8.85
N PRO A 13 2.96 -15.56 7.72
CA PRO A 13 1.94 -14.61 7.29
C PRO A 13 0.83 -14.54 8.33
N VAL A 14 0.37 -13.32 8.62
CA VAL A 14 -0.82 -13.09 9.42
C VAL A 14 -2.01 -13.01 8.47
N ASP A 15 -3.12 -13.65 8.83
CA ASP A 15 -4.34 -13.62 8.04
C ASP A 15 -4.90 -12.20 7.97
N ILE A 16 -5.73 -11.95 6.97
CA ILE A 16 -6.43 -10.67 6.81
C ILE A 16 -7.91 -10.81 7.18
N ASP A 17 -8.49 -9.70 7.58
CA ASP A 17 -9.91 -9.58 7.88
C ASP A 17 -10.78 -9.45 6.61
N GLU A 18 -12.07 -9.19 6.79
CA GLU A 18 -13.03 -9.00 5.70
C GLU A 18 -12.81 -7.69 4.91
N ARG A 19 -12.00 -6.79 5.44
CA ARG A 19 -11.62 -5.53 4.78
C ARG A 19 -10.29 -5.62 4.03
N GLY A 20 -9.58 -6.74 4.15
CA GLY A 20 -8.26 -6.93 3.54
C GLY A 20 -7.10 -6.43 4.41
N LYS A 21 -7.33 -6.11 5.68
CA LYS A 21 -6.33 -5.64 6.64
C LYS A 21 -5.84 -6.77 7.54
N LEU A 22 -4.64 -6.62 8.09
CA LEU A 22 -4.08 -7.55 9.08
C LEU A 22 -5.10 -7.85 10.20
N ASP A 23 -5.38 -9.13 10.44
CA ASP A 23 -6.25 -9.60 11.52
C ASP A 23 -5.46 -9.71 12.82
N VAL A 24 -5.67 -8.75 13.74
CA VAL A 24 -4.96 -8.69 15.02
C VAL A 24 -5.26 -9.93 15.89
N SER A 25 -6.43 -10.55 15.72
CA SER A 25 -6.76 -11.77 16.45
C SER A 25 -5.89 -12.96 16.01
N ASP A 26 -5.61 -13.07 14.71
CA ASP A 26 -4.70 -14.07 14.18
C ASP A 26 -3.24 -13.75 14.54
N LEU A 27 -2.84 -12.48 14.53
CA LEU A 27 -1.52 -12.07 15.06
C LEU A 27 -1.34 -12.55 16.51
N ARG A 28 -2.30 -12.28 17.40
CA ARG A 28 -2.27 -12.74 18.80
C ARG A 28 -2.15 -14.26 18.88
N ALA A 29 -2.91 -15.00 18.08
CA ALA A 29 -2.87 -16.46 18.06
C ALA A 29 -1.49 -17.00 17.59
N LYS A 30 -0.87 -16.37 16.59
CA LYS A 30 0.45 -16.73 16.09
C LYS A 30 1.56 -16.42 17.09
N VAL A 31 1.49 -15.28 17.78
CA VAL A 31 2.41 -14.95 18.88
C VAL A 31 2.32 -15.98 19.99
N GLU A 32 1.13 -16.33 20.44
CA GLU A 32 0.92 -17.35 21.48
C GLU A 32 1.41 -18.75 21.03
N LYS A 33 1.23 -19.09 19.77
CA LYS A 33 1.78 -20.32 19.18
C LYS A 33 3.30 -20.34 19.22
N ALA A 34 3.95 -19.22 18.90
CA ALA A 34 5.40 -19.09 18.95
C ALA A 34 5.90 -19.20 20.42
N ARG A 35 5.23 -18.52 21.37
CA ARG A 35 5.54 -18.59 22.81
C ARG A 35 5.49 -20.04 23.33
N LYS A 36 4.41 -20.76 23.02
CA LYS A 36 4.24 -22.17 23.44
C LYS A 36 5.33 -23.08 22.85
N LYS A 37 5.82 -22.77 21.67
CA LYS A 37 6.91 -23.51 21.00
C LYS A 37 8.29 -23.02 21.36
N GLN A 38 8.41 -21.98 22.18
CA GLN A 38 9.66 -21.29 22.52
C GLN A 38 10.44 -20.81 21.29
N ILE A 39 9.71 -20.38 20.24
CA ILE A 39 10.28 -19.78 19.04
C ILE A 39 10.38 -18.28 19.27
N PRO A 40 11.58 -17.68 19.18
CA PRO A 40 11.72 -16.23 19.32
C PRO A 40 11.09 -15.52 18.12
N ILE A 41 10.35 -14.45 18.39
CA ILE A 41 9.79 -13.58 17.36
C ILE A 41 10.72 -12.38 17.23
N LEU A 42 11.29 -12.21 16.04
CA LEU A 42 12.20 -11.10 15.75
C LEU A 42 11.44 -9.80 15.52
N MET A 43 10.39 -9.87 14.69
CA MET A 43 9.72 -8.69 14.16
C MET A 43 8.26 -8.98 13.79
N VAL A 44 7.39 -8.01 14.00
CA VAL A 44 6.08 -7.90 13.37
C VAL A 44 6.16 -6.79 12.33
N VAL A 45 5.58 -7.01 11.17
CA VAL A 45 5.49 -6.02 10.09
C VAL A 45 4.03 -5.71 9.83
N SER A 46 3.66 -4.44 9.96
CA SER A 46 2.39 -3.89 9.49
C SER A 46 2.61 -3.11 8.21
N VAL A 47 1.62 -3.08 7.33
CA VAL A 47 1.71 -2.37 6.05
C VAL A 47 0.81 -1.13 6.07
N ALA A 48 1.36 0.02 5.78
CA ALA A 48 0.62 1.27 5.62
C ALA A 48 0.53 1.61 4.12
N GLY A 49 -0.61 1.25 3.51
CA GLY A 49 -0.83 1.34 2.06
C GLY A 49 -0.36 0.09 1.33
N THR A 50 -1.17 -0.98 1.38
CA THR A 50 -0.87 -2.26 0.71
C THR A 50 -0.77 -2.09 -0.80
N THR A 51 0.07 -2.92 -1.44
CA THR A 51 0.33 -2.82 -2.89
C THR A 51 -0.93 -3.10 -3.70
N GLU A 52 -1.74 -4.06 -3.29
CA GLU A 52 -2.90 -4.53 -4.04
C GLU A 52 -4.08 -3.58 -3.94
N LEU A 53 -4.52 -3.30 -2.72
CA LEU A 53 -5.76 -2.57 -2.43
C LEU A 53 -5.55 -1.16 -1.90
N GLY A 54 -4.35 -0.87 -1.38
CA GLY A 54 -4.01 0.45 -0.83
C GLY A 54 -4.48 0.65 0.62
N ASP A 55 -4.86 -0.40 1.32
CA ASP A 55 -5.38 -0.32 2.67
C ASP A 55 -4.27 -0.15 3.71
N PHE A 56 -4.64 0.35 4.87
CA PHE A 56 -3.77 0.47 6.04
C PHE A 56 -4.08 -0.65 7.03
N ASP A 57 -3.08 -1.43 7.40
CA ASP A 57 -3.19 -2.31 8.56
C ASP A 57 -3.52 -1.52 9.83
N PRO A 58 -4.15 -2.12 10.84
CA PRO A 58 -4.45 -1.47 12.12
C PRO A 58 -3.19 -1.31 12.97
N VAL A 59 -2.30 -0.40 12.53
CA VAL A 59 -0.98 -0.14 13.15
C VAL A 59 -1.12 0.22 14.63
N ASP A 60 -2.17 0.95 14.99
CA ASP A 60 -2.53 1.31 16.36
C ASP A 60 -2.85 0.10 17.23
N GLU A 61 -3.70 -0.81 16.76
CA GLU A 61 -4.06 -2.03 17.51
C GLU A 61 -2.87 -3.00 17.63
N VAL A 62 -2.05 -3.07 16.56
CA VAL A 62 -0.80 -3.87 16.60
C VAL A 62 0.17 -3.29 17.64
N GLU A 63 0.33 -1.96 17.67
CA GLU A 63 1.23 -1.31 18.62
C GLU A 63 0.72 -1.45 20.06
N GLU A 64 -0.59 -1.34 20.30
CA GLU A 64 -1.21 -1.59 21.59
C GLU A 64 -0.91 -3.02 22.08
N TYR A 65 -1.08 -4.01 21.21
CA TYR A 65 -0.77 -5.39 21.55
C TYR A 65 0.72 -5.60 21.86
N LEU A 66 1.60 -5.00 21.09
CA LEU A 66 3.04 -5.11 21.34
C LEU A 66 3.46 -4.39 22.64
N GLU A 67 2.74 -3.34 23.05
CA GLU A 67 2.94 -2.71 24.36
C GLU A 67 2.51 -3.64 25.50
N GLU A 68 1.35 -4.33 25.40
CA GLU A 68 0.96 -5.36 26.36
C GLU A 68 2.07 -6.41 26.55
N LEU A 69 2.68 -6.86 25.44
CA LEU A 69 3.78 -7.83 25.49
C LEU A 69 5.06 -7.24 26.13
N ARG A 70 5.35 -5.95 25.88
CA ARG A 70 6.49 -5.25 26.52
C ARG A 70 6.35 -5.17 28.04
N GLU A 71 5.12 -4.95 28.55
CA GLU A 71 4.82 -4.99 29.98
C GLU A 71 5.06 -6.38 30.59
N GLU A 72 4.86 -7.45 29.81
CA GLU A 72 5.23 -8.83 30.18
C GLU A 72 6.73 -9.14 30.06
N GLY A 73 7.56 -8.17 29.60
CA GLY A 73 8.98 -8.35 29.37
C GLY A 73 9.34 -8.99 28.02
N ILE A 74 8.37 -9.04 27.07
CA ILE A 74 8.56 -9.59 25.73
C ILE A 74 8.72 -8.44 24.75
N HIS A 75 9.92 -8.34 24.16
CA HIS A 75 10.26 -7.28 23.22
C HIS A 75 10.27 -7.82 21.79
N ILE A 76 9.30 -7.40 20.99
CA ILE A 76 9.20 -7.70 19.56
C ILE A 76 9.37 -6.40 18.79
N TRP A 77 10.20 -6.41 17.75
CA TRP A 77 10.40 -5.25 16.88
C TRP A 77 9.16 -5.01 16.04
N HIS A 78 8.63 -3.80 16.05
CA HIS A 78 7.56 -3.40 15.15
C HIS A 78 8.14 -2.58 14.00
N HIS A 79 8.01 -3.09 12.79
CA HIS A 79 8.33 -2.37 11.54
C HIS A 79 7.05 -2.03 10.81
N VAL A 80 6.92 -0.78 10.35
CA VAL A 80 5.83 -0.40 9.47
C VAL A 80 6.37 -0.23 8.05
N ASP A 81 5.91 -1.08 7.14
CA ASP A 81 6.14 -0.87 5.71
C ASP A 81 5.15 0.20 5.21
N ALA A 82 5.60 1.44 5.28
CA ALA A 82 4.89 2.61 4.78
C ALA A 82 5.48 3.09 3.44
N ALA A 83 6.11 2.18 2.68
CA ALA A 83 6.74 2.49 1.41
C ALA A 83 5.81 3.25 0.45
N TYR A 84 4.53 2.90 0.43
CA TYR A 84 3.51 3.62 -0.33
C TYR A 84 2.82 4.69 0.51
N GLY A 85 2.23 4.31 1.63
CA GLY A 85 1.30 5.17 2.38
C GLY A 85 1.95 6.20 3.30
N GLY A 86 3.28 6.16 3.52
CA GLY A 86 3.94 7.03 4.49
C GLY A 86 3.78 8.54 4.22
N PHE A 87 3.67 8.93 2.96
CA PHE A 87 3.46 10.35 2.62
C PHE A 87 2.06 10.87 2.98
N PHE A 88 1.06 10.00 3.13
CA PHE A 88 -0.27 10.42 3.61
C PHE A 88 -0.25 11.00 5.03
N CYS A 89 0.83 10.79 5.78
CA CYS A 89 1.06 11.50 7.05
C CYS A 89 1.02 13.03 6.91
N ALA A 90 1.24 13.58 5.72
CA ALA A 90 1.18 15.01 5.46
C ALA A 90 -0.26 15.56 5.39
N ILE A 91 -1.27 14.72 5.19
CA ILE A 91 -2.67 15.17 5.14
C ILE A 91 -3.13 15.57 6.55
N GLY A 92 -3.84 16.69 6.64
CA GLY A 92 -4.42 17.16 7.90
C GLY A 92 -5.43 16.17 8.49
N ARG A 93 -5.39 15.93 9.79
CA ARG A 93 -6.26 14.94 10.47
C ARG A 93 -7.73 15.39 10.54
N ASP A 94 -8.02 16.62 10.21
CA ASP A 94 -9.36 17.20 10.08
C ASP A 94 -10.04 16.86 8.73
N ARG A 95 -9.29 16.29 7.77
CA ARG A 95 -9.78 15.96 6.42
C ARG A 95 -10.54 14.64 6.41
N LYS A 96 -11.67 14.59 7.15
CA LYS A 96 -12.52 13.40 7.31
C LYS A 96 -13.24 12.94 6.04
N GLU A 97 -13.31 13.77 5.04
CA GLU A 97 -13.86 13.46 3.71
C GLU A 97 -12.97 12.51 2.90
N VAL A 98 -11.67 12.46 3.22
CA VAL A 98 -10.68 11.60 2.53
C VAL A 98 -9.99 10.60 3.45
N LEU A 99 -9.85 10.92 4.74
CA LEU A 99 -9.24 10.03 5.73
C LEU A 99 -10.31 9.37 6.58
N THR A 100 -10.36 8.04 6.59
CA THR A 100 -11.18 7.29 7.54
C THR A 100 -10.63 7.40 8.95
N ASP A 101 -11.44 7.17 9.96
CA ASP A 101 -10.97 7.18 11.36
C ASP A 101 -9.92 6.09 11.59
N SER A 102 -10.07 4.90 10.97
CA SER A 102 -9.07 3.83 11.07
C SER A 102 -7.74 4.24 10.42
N MET A 103 -7.77 4.90 9.25
CA MET A 103 -6.56 5.40 8.62
C MET A 103 -5.85 6.46 9.48
N ILE A 104 -6.61 7.36 10.12
CA ILE A 104 -6.05 8.37 11.02
C ILE A 104 -5.37 7.70 12.21
N SER A 105 -6.04 6.75 12.86
CA SER A 105 -5.46 6.00 14.00
C SER A 105 -4.17 5.28 13.59
N ALA A 106 -4.16 4.60 12.44
CA ALA A 106 -2.97 3.95 11.91
C ALA A 106 -1.83 4.93 11.64
N LEU A 107 -2.12 6.05 10.95
CA LEU A 107 -1.12 7.09 10.64
C LEU A 107 -0.51 7.72 11.91
N ASP A 108 -1.29 7.94 12.94
CA ASP A 108 -0.82 8.50 14.21
C ASP A 108 0.04 7.50 14.99
N ALA A 109 -0.26 6.21 14.85
CA ALA A 109 0.48 5.13 15.49
C ALA A 109 1.83 4.82 14.83
N ILE A 110 2.03 5.16 13.55
CA ILE A 110 3.31 4.91 12.83
C ILE A 110 4.52 5.43 13.62
N SER A 111 4.40 6.59 14.27
CA SER A 111 5.48 7.20 15.04
C SER A 111 5.88 6.38 16.29
N LYS A 112 5.05 5.44 16.74
CA LYS A 112 5.31 4.57 17.89
C LYS A 112 6.10 3.32 17.50
N SER A 113 6.11 2.93 16.23
CA SER A 113 6.85 1.77 15.73
C SER A 113 8.37 1.93 15.91
N ASN A 114 9.11 0.84 15.92
CA ASN A 114 10.58 0.87 16.04
C ASN A 114 11.23 1.39 14.77
N SER A 115 10.69 1.06 13.62
CA SER A 115 11.20 1.51 12.32
C SER A 115 10.11 1.55 11.27
N LEU A 116 10.37 2.32 10.21
CA LEU A 116 9.48 2.36 9.04
C LEU A 116 10.27 2.51 7.74
N THR A 117 9.70 2.00 6.66
CA THR A 117 10.12 2.25 5.29
C THR A 117 9.19 3.29 4.66
N VAL A 118 9.76 4.26 3.92
CA VAL A 118 9.00 5.24 3.13
C VAL A 118 9.69 5.42 1.79
N ASP A 119 8.93 5.39 0.69
CA ASP A 119 9.52 5.56 -0.65
C ASP A 119 9.17 6.93 -1.26
N PRO A 120 10.09 7.91 -1.19
CA PRO A 120 9.91 9.20 -1.85
C PRO A 120 9.69 9.08 -3.36
N HIS A 121 10.21 8.04 -4.02
CA HIS A 121 9.99 7.77 -5.44
C HIS A 121 8.56 7.28 -5.77
N LYS A 122 7.71 7.13 -4.76
CA LYS A 122 6.26 6.88 -4.93
C LYS A 122 5.50 8.19 -4.71
N LEU A 123 4.82 8.33 -3.59
CA LEU A 123 4.01 9.51 -3.28
C LEU A 123 4.80 10.77 -2.88
N GLY A 124 6.12 10.68 -2.80
CA GLY A 124 7.01 11.83 -2.65
C GLY A 124 7.31 12.57 -3.96
N TYR A 125 6.83 12.06 -5.11
CA TYR A 125 6.99 12.67 -6.44
C TYR A 125 8.44 12.93 -6.86
N VAL A 126 9.37 12.09 -6.41
CA VAL A 126 10.78 12.15 -6.85
C VAL A 126 11.12 10.97 -7.76
N PRO A 127 12.12 11.13 -8.65
CA PRO A 127 12.53 10.05 -9.54
C PRO A 127 13.09 8.82 -8.81
N TYR A 128 12.97 7.65 -9.45
CA TYR A 128 13.66 6.43 -9.02
C TYR A 128 15.19 6.58 -9.13
N SER A 129 15.93 6.02 -8.17
CA SER A 129 15.49 5.33 -6.96
C SER A 129 15.64 6.24 -5.76
N SER A 130 14.62 6.31 -4.92
CA SER A 130 14.67 7.01 -3.65
C SER A 130 13.79 6.29 -2.64
N GLY A 131 14.37 5.48 -1.79
CA GLY A 131 13.74 4.84 -0.64
C GLY A 131 14.35 5.39 0.65
N ALA A 132 13.60 5.42 1.71
CA ALA A 132 14.05 5.84 3.04
C ALA A 132 13.68 4.77 4.07
N PHE A 133 14.63 4.49 4.97
CA PHE A 133 14.42 3.72 6.18
C PHE A 133 14.61 4.66 7.38
N LEU A 134 13.63 4.70 8.26
CA LEU A 134 13.63 5.52 9.46
C LEU A 134 13.59 4.60 10.67
N CYS A 135 14.38 4.94 11.68
CA CYS A 135 14.43 4.23 12.94
C CYS A 135 14.14 5.23 14.07
N ARG A 136 13.22 4.86 14.98
CA ARG A 136 12.82 5.75 16.08
C ARG A 136 14.00 6.10 16.98
N GLU A 137 14.83 5.11 17.31
CA GLU A 137 15.96 5.29 18.18
C GLU A 137 17.28 5.32 17.39
N GLN A 138 17.99 6.44 17.46
CA GLN A 138 19.25 6.62 16.75
C GLN A 138 20.29 5.52 17.06
N ARG A 139 20.34 5.03 18.30
CA ARG A 139 21.26 3.99 18.74
C ARG A 139 21.11 2.68 17.95
N GLU A 140 19.91 2.39 17.44
CA GLU A 140 19.63 1.16 16.69
C GLU A 140 20.40 1.13 15.35
N TYR A 141 20.69 2.29 14.77
CA TYR A 141 21.54 2.37 13.59
C TYR A 141 22.98 1.95 13.88
N TYR A 142 23.47 2.23 15.07
CA TYR A 142 24.88 1.97 15.40
C TYR A 142 25.16 0.53 15.78
N SER A 143 24.13 -0.23 16.15
CA SER A 143 24.27 -1.65 16.49
C SER A 143 24.80 -2.49 15.32
N ASN A 144 24.55 -2.08 14.08
CA ASN A 144 24.92 -2.77 12.85
C ASN A 144 26.15 -2.16 12.15
N SER A 145 26.86 -1.23 12.79
CA SER A 145 27.97 -0.53 12.15
C SER A 145 29.18 -1.45 11.95
N VAL A 146 29.68 -1.51 10.72
CA VAL A 146 30.93 -2.18 10.37
C VAL A 146 32.08 -1.18 10.50
N LYS A 147 33.07 -1.48 11.34
CA LYS A 147 34.30 -0.65 11.50
C LYS A 147 35.36 -1.10 10.50
N ALA A 148 35.82 -0.15 9.68
CA ALA A 148 36.99 -0.38 8.82
C ALA A 148 38.10 0.59 9.17
N PRO A 149 39.42 0.15 9.20
CA PRO A 149 40.53 0.96 9.68
C PRO A 149 40.77 2.26 8.91
N TYR A 150 40.30 2.33 7.66
CA TYR A 150 40.47 3.49 6.77
C TYR A 150 39.28 4.44 6.77
N ILE A 151 38.18 4.11 7.49
CA ILE A 151 36.98 4.97 7.59
C ILE A 151 37.03 5.65 8.96
N ASN A 152 37.07 6.98 8.94
CA ASN A 152 36.90 7.77 10.16
C ASN A 152 35.43 7.98 10.44
N PHE A 153 34.95 7.38 11.54
CA PHE A 153 33.54 7.45 11.99
C PHE A 153 33.24 8.68 12.87
N ASP A 154 34.22 9.58 13.07
CA ASP A 154 34.01 10.75 13.93
C ASP A 154 32.97 11.73 13.36
N HIS A 155 32.63 11.62 12.08
CA HIS A 155 31.55 12.34 11.44
C HIS A 155 30.30 11.45 11.30
N MET A 156 29.47 11.45 12.33
CA MET A 156 28.29 10.58 12.52
C MET A 156 27.15 10.76 11.49
N HIS A 157 27.38 11.45 10.38
CA HIS A 157 26.37 11.68 9.34
C HIS A 157 26.42 10.67 8.19
N ASP A 158 27.52 9.93 8.07
CA ASP A 158 27.66 8.88 7.05
C ASP A 158 26.97 7.59 7.51
N LYS A 159 25.97 7.14 6.76
CA LYS A 159 25.21 5.92 7.01
C LYS A 159 25.71 4.71 6.22
N GLY A 160 26.69 4.88 5.33
CA GLY A 160 27.28 3.79 4.55
C GLY A 160 27.70 2.58 5.38
N PRO A 161 28.45 2.77 6.48
CA PRO A 161 28.90 1.66 7.33
C PRO A 161 27.77 0.87 8.04
N GLN A 162 26.55 1.41 8.04
CA GLN A 162 25.37 0.84 8.73
C GLN A 162 24.40 0.17 7.77
N THR A 163 24.71 0.08 6.49
CA THR A 163 23.86 -0.45 5.44
C THR A 163 24.60 -1.43 4.54
N LEU A 164 23.86 -2.34 3.86
CA LEU A 164 24.47 -3.33 2.97
C LEU A 164 25.26 -2.70 1.81
N GLU A 165 24.76 -1.58 1.27
CA GLU A 165 25.48 -0.78 0.29
C GLU A 165 26.27 0.33 0.98
N GLY A 166 27.58 0.18 1.07
CA GLY A 166 28.45 1.19 1.68
C GLY A 166 28.49 2.49 0.89
N SER A 167 28.56 2.41 -0.44
CA SER A 167 28.58 3.56 -1.35
C SER A 167 27.34 3.58 -2.22
N ARG A 168 26.60 4.68 -2.21
CA ARG A 168 25.38 4.85 -3.01
C ARG A 168 25.26 6.26 -3.55
N SER A 169 24.46 6.44 -4.61
CA SER A 169 24.15 7.76 -5.16
C SER A 169 23.43 8.64 -4.12
N ALA A 170 23.85 9.89 -4.00
CA ALA A 170 23.13 10.90 -3.22
C ALA A 170 21.92 11.49 -3.95
N GLY A 171 21.70 11.13 -5.24
CA GLY A 171 20.66 11.72 -6.09
C GLY A 171 19.27 11.60 -5.47
N GLY A 172 18.88 10.42 -4.97
CA GLY A 172 17.60 10.21 -4.32
C GLY A 172 17.41 11.08 -3.06
N ALA A 173 18.43 11.15 -2.20
CA ALA A 173 18.38 11.97 -0.99
C ALA A 173 18.28 13.47 -1.29
N VAL A 174 19.08 13.95 -2.25
CA VAL A 174 19.05 15.37 -2.69
C VAL A 174 17.71 15.71 -3.32
N SER A 175 17.18 14.87 -4.20
CA SER A 175 15.86 15.08 -4.82
C SER A 175 14.75 15.12 -3.77
N THR A 176 14.77 14.19 -2.81
CA THR A 176 13.79 14.14 -1.72
C THR A 176 13.85 15.41 -0.87
N TRP A 177 15.06 15.83 -0.48
CA TRP A 177 15.23 17.06 0.29
C TRP A 177 14.75 18.30 -0.46
N LEU A 178 15.14 18.44 -1.72
CA LEU A 178 14.77 19.60 -2.54
C LEU A 178 13.26 19.66 -2.77
N THR A 179 12.64 18.55 -3.16
CA THR A 179 11.19 18.47 -3.40
C THR A 179 10.40 18.73 -2.12
N SER A 180 10.82 18.13 -1.00
CA SER A 180 10.17 18.36 0.30
C SER A 180 10.30 19.81 0.77
N LYS A 181 11.41 20.49 0.46
CA LYS A 181 11.58 21.93 0.75
C LYS A 181 10.75 22.82 -0.18
N SER A 182 10.55 22.39 -1.43
CA SER A 182 9.80 23.18 -2.43
C SER A 182 8.28 23.04 -2.23
N ILE A 183 7.80 21.84 -1.99
CA ILE A 183 6.36 21.53 -1.79
C ILE A 183 5.93 21.80 -0.35
N GLY A 184 6.76 21.45 0.63
CA GLY A 184 6.43 21.43 2.06
C GLY A 184 5.83 20.09 2.50
N PHE A 185 6.46 19.45 3.52
CA PHE A 185 5.92 18.23 4.14
C PHE A 185 4.95 18.62 5.27
N ASN A 186 3.80 19.16 4.87
CA ASN A 186 2.76 19.68 5.73
C ASN A 186 1.39 19.60 5.01
N PRO A 187 0.26 19.91 5.69
CA PRO A 187 -1.07 19.83 5.09
C PRO A 187 -1.25 20.70 3.84
N GLU A 188 -0.66 21.90 3.81
CA GLU A 188 -0.79 22.87 2.70
C GLU A 188 0.08 22.48 1.49
N GLY A 189 1.12 21.69 1.69
CA GLY A 189 2.02 21.20 0.65
C GLY A 189 1.63 19.81 0.15
N TYR A 190 2.40 18.80 0.56
CA TYR A 190 2.10 17.42 0.18
C TYR A 190 0.69 16.99 0.58
N GLY A 191 0.17 17.46 1.72
CA GLY A 191 -1.17 17.14 2.19
C GLY A 191 -2.22 17.44 1.13
N THR A 192 -2.24 18.66 0.61
CA THR A 192 -3.18 19.08 -0.44
C THR A 192 -3.05 18.25 -1.73
N LEU A 193 -1.81 17.93 -2.15
CA LEU A 193 -1.61 17.13 -3.37
C LEU A 193 -2.15 15.71 -3.21
N LEU A 194 -1.87 15.08 -2.07
CA LEU A 194 -2.27 13.71 -1.79
C LEU A 194 -3.77 13.57 -1.54
N GLU A 195 -4.37 14.55 -0.87
CA GLU A 195 -5.81 14.66 -0.70
C GLU A 195 -6.54 14.61 -2.05
N LYS A 196 -6.13 15.45 -3.01
CA LYS A 196 -6.70 15.44 -4.37
C LYS A 196 -6.62 14.06 -5.04
N THR A 197 -5.61 13.26 -4.74
CA THR A 197 -5.49 11.91 -5.32
C THR A 197 -6.47 10.91 -4.70
N ILE A 198 -6.76 11.02 -3.41
CA ILE A 198 -7.77 10.20 -2.74
C ILE A 198 -9.18 10.64 -3.17
N GLU A 199 -9.46 11.95 -3.24
CA GLU A 199 -10.73 12.48 -3.78
C GLU A 199 -10.99 11.98 -5.20
N ALA A 200 -9.98 12.04 -6.07
CA ALA A 200 -10.08 11.53 -7.44
C ALA A 200 -10.43 10.03 -7.48
N ARG A 201 -9.88 9.21 -6.56
CA ARG A 201 -10.25 7.81 -6.42
C ARG A 201 -11.69 7.64 -5.97
N ILE A 202 -12.13 8.37 -4.95
CA ILE A 202 -13.51 8.30 -4.44
C ILE A 202 -14.52 8.63 -5.56
N HIS A 203 -14.27 9.70 -6.30
CA HIS A 203 -15.11 10.09 -7.41
C HIS A 203 -15.07 9.11 -8.59
N LEU A 204 -13.89 8.55 -8.88
CA LEU A 204 -13.73 7.55 -9.94
C LEU A 204 -14.50 6.27 -9.59
N ASP A 205 -14.43 5.80 -8.35
CA ASP A 205 -15.17 4.61 -7.89
C ASP A 205 -16.70 4.81 -8.11
N GLN A 206 -17.23 5.95 -7.68
CA GLN A 206 -18.64 6.30 -7.91
C GLN A 206 -19.02 6.33 -9.40
N LYS A 207 -18.14 6.88 -10.25
CA LYS A 207 -18.35 6.91 -11.70
C LYS A 207 -18.30 5.52 -12.31
N LEU A 208 -17.39 4.67 -11.88
CA LEU A 208 -17.26 3.27 -12.31
C LEU A 208 -18.52 2.47 -11.99
N GLU A 209 -19.02 2.56 -10.75
CA GLU A 209 -20.25 1.89 -10.31
C GLU A 209 -21.47 2.30 -11.15
N ASN A 210 -21.55 3.59 -11.49
CA ASN A 210 -22.68 4.13 -12.27
C ASN A 210 -22.50 3.94 -13.78
N ALA A 211 -21.30 3.65 -14.28
CA ALA A 211 -21.02 3.60 -15.71
C ALA A 211 -21.56 2.33 -16.38
N SER A 212 -21.55 1.19 -15.69
CA SER A 212 -22.05 -0.07 -16.25
C SER A 212 -22.40 -1.09 -15.16
N PRO A 213 -23.51 -1.82 -15.30
CA PRO A 213 -23.97 -2.82 -14.32
C PRO A 213 -23.06 -4.05 -14.23
N ILE A 214 -22.03 -4.16 -15.06
CA ILE A 214 -21.05 -5.25 -14.98
C ILE A 214 -19.73 -4.81 -14.35
N ILE A 215 -19.52 -3.52 -14.09
CA ILE A 215 -18.35 -3.05 -13.35
C ILE A 215 -18.60 -3.27 -11.86
N ARG A 216 -17.66 -3.95 -11.20
CA ARG A 216 -17.69 -4.23 -9.77
C ARG A 216 -16.47 -3.59 -9.14
N VAL A 217 -16.69 -2.50 -8.41
CA VAL A 217 -15.62 -1.78 -7.71
C VAL A 217 -15.29 -2.53 -6.43
N ALA A 218 -14.00 -2.77 -6.18
CA ALA A 218 -13.51 -3.40 -4.97
C ALA A 218 -13.78 -2.49 -3.76
N PRO A 219 -14.38 -3.01 -2.68
CA PRO A 219 -14.76 -2.21 -1.54
C PRO A 219 -13.56 -1.83 -0.67
N TYR A 220 -13.77 -0.86 0.22
CA TYR A 220 -12.91 -0.49 1.34
C TYR A 220 -11.56 0.15 1.03
N SER A 221 -11.22 0.52 -0.22
CA SER A 221 -9.97 1.22 -0.50
C SER A 221 -9.87 2.54 0.30
N GLU A 222 -8.76 2.74 1.00
CA GLU A 222 -8.51 3.93 1.83
C GLU A 222 -7.61 4.96 1.15
N THR A 223 -6.82 4.54 0.14
CA THR A 223 -5.85 5.41 -0.54
C THR A 223 -6.32 5.83 -1.93
N ASN A 224 -5.38 6.22 -2.78
CA ASN A 224 -5.60 6.57 -4.17
C ASN A 224 -5.48 5.38 -5.13
N ILE A 225 -5.68 4.16 -4.65
CA ILE A 225 -5.70 2.94 -5.45
C ILE A 225 -7.15 2.52 -5.68
N ALA A 226 -7.59 2.50 -6.95
CA ALA A 226 -8.89 1.98 -7.36
C ALA A 226 -8.73 0.60 -7.99
N CYS A 227 -9.54 -0.36 -7.55
CA CYS A 227 -9.57 -1.71 -8.11
C CYS A 227 -10.98 -2.08 -8.53
N PHE A 228 -11.13 -2.76 -9.67
CA PHE A 228 -12.43 -3.24 -10.12
C PHE A 228 -12.31 -4.46 -11.02
N CYS A 229 -13.36 -5.23 -11.11
CA CYS A 229 -13.51 -6.32 -12.10
C CYS A 229 -14.78 -6.16 -12.93
N LEU A 230 -14.95 -7.01 -13.92
CA LEU A 230 -16.11 -7.03 -14.81
C LEU A 230 -16.88 -8.33 -14.64
N ALA A 231 -17.97 -8.29 -13.86
CA ALA A 231 -18.78 -9.45 -13.57
C ALA A 231 -20.28 -9.17 -13.83
N LYS A 232 -20.94 -10.06 -14.55
CA LYS A 232 -22.40 -10.06 -14.70
C LYS A 232 -23.06 -10.65 -13.44
N PRO A 233 -24.32 -10.33 -13.15
CA PRO A 233 -25.06 -10.98 -12.07
C PRO A 233 -24.97 -12.52 -12.16
N TYR A 234 -24.72 -13.17 -11.02
CA TYR A 234 -24.62 -14.62 -10.86
C TYR A 234 -23.52 -15.32 -11.68
N GLU A 235 -22.56 -14.54 -12.20
CA GLU A 235 -21.49 -15.09 -13.04
C GLU A 235 -20.36 -15.68 -12.18
N PRO A 236 -19.82 -16.87 -12.56
CA PRO A 236 -18.67 -17.45 -11.87
C PRO A 236 -17.39 -16.63 -12.09
N THR A 237 -16.45 -16.74 -11.14
CA THR A 237 -15.18 -15.98 -11.14
C THR A 237 -14.34 -16.20 -12.39
N GLU A 238 -14.36 -17.39 -12.99
CA GLU A 238 -13.65 -17.69 -14.25
C GLU A 238 -14.07 -16.74 -15.40
N LEU A 239 -15.38 -16.53 -15.57
CA LEU A 239 -15.87 -15.66 -16.64
C LEU A 239 -15.62 -14.18 -16.35
N SER A 240 -15.69 -13.78 -15.08
CA SER A 240 -15.31 -12.46 -14.63
C SER A 240 -13.81 -12.20 -14.91
N ASN A 241 -12.94 -13.14 -14.51
CA ASN A 241 -11.49 -13.07 -14.76
C ASN A 241 -11.18 -12.96 -16.25
N LYS A 242 -11.80 -13.79 -17.07
CA LYS A 242 -11.63 -13.77 -18.53
C LYS A 242 -12.00 -12.41 -19.13
N ARG A 243 -13.13 -11.83 -18.71
CA ARG A 243 -13.60 -10.53 -19.21
C ARG A 243 -12.68 -9.41 -18.76
N THR A 244 -12.32 -9.37 -17.47
CA THR A 244 -11.43 -8.39 -16.88
C THR A 244 -10.05 -8.43 -17.55
N LEU A 245 -9.50 -9.64 -17.75
CA LEU A 245 -8.22 -9.85 -18.41
C LEU A 245 -8.23 -9.42 -19.89
N ASN A 246 -9.36 -9.59 -20.61
CA ASN A 246 -9.46 -9.12 -21.99
C ASN A 246 -9.39 -7.59 -22.06
N VAL A 247 -10.07 -6.87 -21.17
CA VAL A 247 -9.96 -5.41 -21.08
C VAL A 247 -8.55 -4.99 -20.72
N TYR A 248 -7.93 -5.60 -19.71
CA TYR A 248 -6.53 -5.33 -19.38
C TYR A 248 -5.59 -5.50 -20.59
N LYS A 249 -5.75 -6.61 -21.34
CA LYS A 249 -4.94 -6.87 -22.55
C LYS A 249 -5.14 -5.85 -23.65
N ALA A 250 -6.36 -5.32 -23.81
CA ALA A 250 -6.63 -4.26 -24.78
C ALA A 250 -5.84 -2.99 -24.44
N TYR A 251 -5.81 -2.58 -23.18
CA TYR A 251 -4.98 -1.46 -22.72
C TYR A 251 -3.48 -1.73 -22.87
N ALA A 252 -3.01 -2.91 -22.56
CA ALA A 252 -1.60 -3.28 -22.66
C ALA A 252 -1.11 -3.41 -24.11
N ALA A 253 -1.99 -3.74 -25.06
CA ALA A 253 -1.66 -3.91 -26.47
C ALA A 253 -1.58 -2.59 -27.24
N ASP A 254 -2.36 -1.61 -26.87
CA ASP A 254 -2.38 -0.30 -27.54
C ASP A 254 -1.36 0.66 -26.92
N LYS A 255 -0.20 0.77 -27.57
CA LYS A 255 0.88 1.67 -27.14
C LYS A 255 0.51 3.17 -27.25
N ASN A 256 -0.57 3.51 -27.96
CA ASN A 256 -1.06 4.88 -28.14
C ASN A 256 -2.21 5.19 -27.18
N ASN A 257 -2.66 4.22 -26.38
CA ASN A 257 -3.70 4.47 -25.39
C ASN A 257 -3.21 5.52 -24.39
N PRO A 258 -3.96 6.60 -24.15
CA PRO A 258 -3.56 7.64 -23.20
C PRO A 258 -3.61 7.17 -21.75
N PHE A 259 -4.26 6.03 -21.47
CA PHE A 259 -4.40 5.47 -20.14
C PHE A 259 -3.57 4.21 -19.97
N PHE A 260 -2.82 4.17 -18.87
CA PHE A 260 -2.13 2.97 -18.41
C PHE A 260 -2.89 2.35 -17.25
N VAL A 261 -3.19 1.08 -17.34
CA VAL A 261 -3.80 0.30 -16.27
C VAL A 261 -2.89 -0.86 -15.88
N SER A 262 -2.88 -1.22 -14.61
CA SER A 262 -2.28 -2.45 -14.13
C SER A 262 -3.36 -3.47 -13.75
N LYS A 263 -2.96 -4.67 -13.38
CA LYS A 263 -3.85 -5.68 -12.82
C LYS A 263 -3.24 -6.26 -11.56
N THR A 264 -4.09 -6.80 -10.71
CA THR A 264 -3.70 -7.68 -9.61
C THR A 264 -4.57 -8.93 -9.63
N ASP A 265 -4.00 -10.06 -9.22
CA ASP A 265 -4.71 -11.31 -9.05
C ASP A 265 -4.73 -11.63 -7.56
N LEU A 266 -5.86 -11.42 -6.89
CA LEU A 266 -6.03 -11.71 -5.48
C LEU A 266 -6.37 -13.18 -5.31
N THR A 267 -5.53 -13.94 -4.59
CA THR A 267 -5.76 -15.38 -4.37
C THR A 267 -6.76 -15.62 -3.24
N PHE A 268 -7.59 -16.65 -3.37
CA PHE A 268 -8.51 -17.04 -2.28
C PHE A 268 -7.78 -17.59 -1.07
N GLU A 269 -6.55 -18.08 -1.24
CA GLU A 269 -5.71 -18.49 -0.12
C GLU A 269 -5.38 -17.31 0.81
N ALA A 270 -4.98 -16.18 0.24
CA ALA A 270 -4.57 -15.00 1.00
C ALA A 270 -5.73 -14.03 1.32
N TYR A 271 -6.70 -13.89 0.40
CA TYR A 271 -7.75 -12.87 0.46
C TYR A 271 -9.16 -13.46 0.58
N GLY A 272 -9.30 -14.72 1.01
CA GLY A 272 -10.57 -15.46 0.97
C GLY A 272 -11.75 -14.75 1.63
N LYS A 273 -11.59 -14.24 2.85
CA LYS A 273 -12.64 -13.50 3.58
C LYS A 273 -13.08 -12.24 2.81
N TYR A 274 -12.12 -11.44 2.37
CA TYR A 274 -12.36 -10.22 1.60
C TYR A 274 -13.05 -10.52 0.26
N LEU A 275 -12.53 -11.48 -0.51
CA LEU A 275 -13.05 -11.84 -1.82
C LEU A 275 -14.44 -12.45 -1.76
N GLN A 276 -14.76 -13.22 -0.73
CA GLN A 276 -16.09 -13.79 -0.55
C GLN A 276 -17.12 -12.68 -0.39
N SER A 277 -16.90 -11.73 0.50
CA SER A 277 -17.77 -10.56 0.69
C SER A 277 -17.89 -9.73 -0.59
N PHE A 278 -16.80 -9.55 -1.33
CA PHE A 278 -16.83 -8.81 -2.59
C PHE A 278 -17.66 -9.53 -3.67
N ILE A 279 -17.48 -10.86 -3.85
CA ILE A 279 -18.16 -11.66 -4.87
C ILE A 279 -19.67 -11.77 -4.59
N GLU A 280 -20.08 -11.78 -3.33
CA GLU A 280 -21.48 -11.78 -2.93
C GLU A 280 -22.27 -10.58 -3.48
N GLN A 281 -21.61 -9.44 -3.75
CA GLN A 281 -22.26 -8.26 -4.32
C GLN A 281 -22.94 -8.51 -5.67
N TRP A 282 -22.49 -9.50 -6.44
CA TRP A 282 -23.16 -9.88 -7.70
C TRP A 282 -23.72 -11.32 -7.69
N GLY A 283 -23.70 -11.98 -6.54
CA GLY A 283 -24.15 -13.37 -6.39
C GLY A 283 -23.26 -14.36 -7.16
N GLY A 284 -21.97 -14.03 -7.33
CA GLY A 284 -21.02 -14.83 -8.10
C GLY A 284 -20.68 -16.15 -7.41
N GLN A 285 -20.16 -17.10 -8.20
CA GLN A 285 -19.69 -18.39 -7.70
C GLN A 285 -18.17 -18.49 -7.85
N VAL A 286 -17.49 -18.89 -6.76
CA VAL A 286 -16.05 -19.11 -6.77
C VAL A 286 -15.75 -20.44 -7.46
N ASN A 287 -15.01 -20.39 -8.58
CA ASN A 287 -14.56 -21.58 -9.32
C ASN A 287 -13.13 -21.42 -9.87
N THR A 288 -12.36 -20.48 -9.31
CA THR A 288 -10.95 -20.20 -9.63
C THR A 288 -10.15 -20.00 -8.35
N ASP A 289 -8.83 -20.09 -8.41
CA ASP A 289 -7.94 -19.87 -7.27
C ASP A 289 -7.70 -18.38 -6.95
N SER A 290 -8.10 -17.50 -7.86
CA SER A 290 -7.93 -16.04 -7.70
C SER A 290 -9.01 -15.25 -8.42
N LEU A 291 -9.19 -13.99 -8.02
CA LEU A 291 -9.98 -12.99 -8.72
C LEU A 291 -9.05 -11.93 -9.34
N THR A 292 -9.18 -11.72 -10.66
CA THR A 292 -8.43 -10.70 -11.40
C THR A 292 -9.13 -9.35 -11.31
N LEU A 293 -8.41 -8.33 -10.87
CA LEU A 293 -8.86 -6.94 -10.83
C LEU A 293 -8.01 -6.07 -11.76
N ILE A 294 -8.64 -5.11 -12.44
CA ILE A 294 -7.93 -3.95 -12.99
C ILE A 294 -7.60 -3.04 -11.81
N ARG A 295 -6.35 -2.59 -11.76
CA ARG A 295 -5.82 -1.75 -10.69
C ARG A 295 -5.28 -0.46 -11.25
N LEU A 296 -5.75 0.65 -10.69
CA LEU A 296 -5.35 2.00 -11.03
C LEU A 296 -4.69 2.65 -9.82
N THR A 297 -3.54 3.27 -10.04
CA THR A 297 -2.84 4.04 -9.01
C THR A 297 -2.92 5.51 -9.40
N LEU A 298 -3.81 6.26 -8.76
CA LEU A 298 -4.12 7.64 -9.12
C LEU A 298 -3.13 8.62 -8.47
N MET A 299 -1.87 8.61 -8.95
CA MET A 299 -0.82 9.47 -8.39
C MET A 299 -0.85 10.91 -8.95
N ASN A 300 -1.62 11.17 -10.01
CA ASN A 300 -1.72 12.51 -10.59
C ASN A 300 -2.75 13.35 -9.79
N PRO A 301 -2.34 14.40 -9.05
CA PRO A 301 -3.26 15.25 -8.30
C PRO A 301 -4.18 16.10 -9.19
N PHE A 302 -3.90 16.14 -10.51
CA PHE A 302 -4.70 16.85 -11.51
C PHE A 302 -5.56 15.89 -12.35
N PHE A 303 -5.79 14.67 -11.87
CA PHE A 303 -6.59 13.66 -12.58
C PHE A 303 -8.06 14.09 -12.74
N GLU A 304 -8.58 14.82 -11.74
CA GLU A 304 -9.94 15.35 -11.72
C GLU A 304 -9.94 16.82 -11.29
N THR A 305 -9.61 17.71 -12.21
CA THR A 305 -9.54 19.15 -11.95
C THR A 305 -10.15 19.94 -13.09
N GLU A 306 -10.64 21.13 -12.78
CA GLU A 306 -11.07 22.13 -13.76
C GLU A 306 -9.89 22.96 -14.32
N GLU A 307 -8.71 22.83 -13.71
CA GLU A 307 -7.50 23.54 -14.11
C GLU A 307 -6.87 23.00 -15.39
N THR A 308 -7.33 21.85 -15.89
CA THR A 308 -6.90 21.24 -17.14
C THR A 308 -8.06 21.21 -18.13
N ASP A 309 -7.75 21.31 -19.45
CA ASP A 309 -8.76 21.22 -20.52
C ASP A 309 -9.42 19.85 -20.61
N THR A 310 -8.88 18.85 -19.89
CA THR A 310 -9.37 17.47 -19.92
C THR A 310 -9.62 16.97 -18.51
N ASN A 311 -10.89 16.58 -18.22
CA ASN A 311 -11.19 15.76 -17.07
C ASN A 311 -10.82 14.31 -17.37
N PHE A 312 -9.67 13.86 -16.85
CA PHE A 312 -9.13 12.53 -17.14
C PHE A 312 -10.00 11.40 -16.58
N SER A 313 -10.68 11.60 -15.47
CA SER A 313 -11.64 10.63 -14.92
C SER A 313 -12.79 10.34 -15.90
N GLN A 314 -13.42 11.38 -16.45
CA GLN A 314 -14.47 11.22 -17.46
C GLN A 314 -13.94 10.63 -18.76
N ALA A 315 -12.75 11.04 -19.18
CA ALA A 315 -12.13 10.51 -20.39
C ALA A 315 -11.82 9.02 -20.25
N PHE A 316 -11.31 8.58 -19.10
CA PHE A 316 -11.07 7.18 -18.79
C PHE A 316 -12.37 6.35 -18.81
N ILE A 317 -13.45 6.82 -18.19
CA ILE A 317 -14.74 6.10 -18.18
C ILE A 317 -15.27 5.93 -19.62
N ARG A 318 -15.20 6.96 -20.46
CA ARG A 318 -15.64 6.85 -21.87
C ARG A 318 -14.82 5.82 -22.65
N ASP A 319 -13.51 5.84 -22.47
CA ASP A 319 -12.61 4.90 -23.13
C ASP A 319 -12.82 3.47 -22.64
N LEU A 320 -12.99 3.27 -21.34
CA LEU A 320 -13.30 1.97 -20.73
C LEU A 320 -14.60 1.38 -21.28
N LEU A 321 -15.67 2.17 -21.34
CA LEU A 321 -16.96 1.72 -21.88
C LEU A 321 -16.86 1.35 -23.36
N LYS A 322 -16.11 2.11 -24.17
CA LYS A 322 -15.83 1.78 -25.56
C LYS A 322 -15.10 0.44 -25.66
N THR A 323 -14.01 0.28 -24.91
CA THR A 323 -13.24 -0.97 -24.87
C THR A 323 -14.09 -2.18 -24.47
N ILE A 324 -14.95 -2.05 -23.46
CA ILE A 324 -15.89 -3.10 -23.05
C ILE A 324 -16.88 -3.46 -24.17
N GLN A 325 -17.33 -2.49 -24.97
CA GLN A 325 -18.25 -2.72 -26.09
C GLN A 325 -17.57 -3.43 -27.27
N GLU A 326 -16.33 -3.09 -27.57
CA GLU A 326 -15.54 -3.68 -28.66
C GLU A 326 -15.12 -5.13 -28.38
N LEU A 327 -15.06 -5.54 -27.12
CA LEU A 327 -14.69 -6.89 -26.68
C LEU A 327 -15.89 -7.84 -26.47
N LYS A 328 -17.11 -7.38 -26.76
CA LYS A 328 -18.32 -8.23 -26.75
C LYS A 328 -18.37 -9.10 -27.99
#